data_2fb253ff65ff104b4f4470adae76f2be
#
_entry.id   2fb253ff65ff104b4f4470adae76f2be
#
_cell.length_a   1.000
_cell.length_b   1.000
_cell.length_c   1.000
_cell.angle_alpha   90.00
_cell.angle_beta   90.00
_cell.angle_gamma   90.00
#
_symmetry.space_group_name_H-M   'P 1'
#
loop_
_entity.id
_entity.type
_entity.pdbx_description
1 polymer ?
#
loop_
_entity_poly.entity_id
_entity_poly.type
_entity_poly.pdbx_seq_one_letter_code
_entity_poly.pdbx_strand_id
1 'polypeptide(L)'
;MVPHLKTALTGPLLSLEKHFIHEMANIEHWFRTQWLEHTAPFYASVDLRNAGFKLAPVDTNLFPGGFNNLNPDFLSLSVQAATVAVEKVCPEAHRLLIIPENHTRKIGRAHV
;
A
#
# COMPACT_ATOMS: atom_id res chain seq x y z
N MET A 1 21.19 -0.55 -2.24
CA MET A 1 21.15 0.50 -3.30
C MET A 1 19.70 0.74 -3.62
N VAL A 2 19.16 1.89 -3.33
CA VAL A 2 17.78 2.23 -3.70
C VAL A 2 17.69 2.25 -5.21
N PRO A 3 16.76 1.50 -5.83
CA PRO A 3 16.60 1.54 -7.27
C PRO A 3 16.38 2.97 -7.72
N HIS A 4 17.17 3.45 -8.66
CA HIS A 4 16.92 4.73 -9.30
C HIS A 4 15.60 4.60 -10.05
N LEU A 5 14.53 5.14 -9.48
CA LEU A 5 13.29 5.34 -10.20
C LEU A 5 13.60 6.28 -11.39
N LYS A 6 13.81 5.71 -12.55
CA LYS A 6 13.80 6.48 -13.80
C LYS A 6 12.36 6.94 -14.03
N THR A 7 12.04 8.07 -13.44
CA THR A 7 10.73 8.68 -13.51
C THR A 7 10.64 9.60 -14.71
N ALA A 8 10.56 9.05 -15.89
CA ALA A 8 10.20 9.81 -17.05
C ALA A 8 9.06 9.09 -17.81
N LEU A 9 7.93 8.93 -17.13
CA LEU A 9 6.70 8.66 -17.83
C LEU A 9 6.06 10.03 -18.14
N THR A 10 6.41 10.55 -19.29
CA THR A 10 5.72 11.66 -19.91
C THR A 10 4.51 11.09 -20.63
N GLY A 11 3.32 11.35 -20.11
CA GLY A 11 2.10 10.86 -20.75
C GLY A 11 0.87 11.04 -19.88
N PRO A 12 -0.33 10.86 -20.45
CA PRO A 12 -1.56 10.92 -19.71
C PRO A 12 -1.59 9.85 -18.61
N LEU A 13 -2.33 10.10 -17.53
CA LEU A 13 -2.51 9.19 -16.39
C LEU A 13 -2.86 7.75 -16.81
N LEU A 14 -3.69 7.61 -17.83
CA LEU A 14 -4.07 6.30 -18.38
C LEU A 14 -2.89 5.52 -19.00
N SER A 15 -1.88 6.20 -19.51
CA SER A 15 -0.67 5.53 -20.04
C SER A 15 0.17 4.96 -18.91
N LEU A 16 0.25 5.65 -17.79
CA LEU A 16 0.91 5.18 -16.58
C LEU A 16 0.18 3.96 -15.99
N GLU A 17 -1.14 4.03 -15.90
CA GLU A 17 -1.97 2.91 -15.42
C GLU A 17 -1.80 1.66 -16.29
N LYS A 18 -1.86 1.80 -17.62
CA LYS A 18 -1.60 0.70 -18.55
C LYS A 18 -0.20 0.11 -18.37
N HIS A 19 0.79 0.94 -18.12
CA HIS A 19 2.14 0.48 -17.85
C HIS A 19 2.20 -0.37 -16.57
N PHE A 20 1.60 0.07 -15.48
CA PHE A 20 1.54 -0.71 -14.24
C PHE A 20 0.82 -2.05 -14.43
N ILE A 21 -0.30 -2.05 -15.14
CA ILE A 21 -1.03 -3.29 -15.44
C ILE A 21 -0.18 -4.24 -16.28
N HIS A 22 0.53 -3.72 -17.27
CA HIS A 22 1.43 -4.52 -18.11
C HIS A 22 2.60 -5.12 -17.32
N GLU A 23 3.18 -4.33 -16.40
CA GLU A 23 4.34 -4.73 -15.61
C GLU A 23 3.96 -5.40 -14.27
N MET A 24 2.69 -5.66 -14.02
CA MET A 24 2.20 -6.17 -12.74
C MET A 24 2.97 -7.41 -12.26
N ALA A 25 3.22 -8.39 -13.13
CA ALA A 25 3.96 -9.59 -12.77
C ALA A 25 5.40 -9.32 -12.35
N ASN A 26 6.08 -8.38 -13.01
CA ASN A 26 7.44 -7.97 -12.68
C ASN A 26 7.47 -7.20 -11.34
N ILE A 27 6.48 -6.33 -11.13
CA ILE A 27 6.33 -5.57 -9.89
C ILE A 27 6.09 -6.52 -8.71
N GLU A 28 5.17 -7.47 -8.84
CA GLU A 28 4.90 -8.46 -7.80
C GLU A 28 6.10 -9.37 -7.52
N HIS A 29 6.81 -9.78 -8.56
CA HIS A 29 8.02 -10.57 -8.39
C HIS A 29 9.10 -9.80 -7.63
N TRP A 30 9.28 -8.52 -7.96
CA TRP A 30 10.20 -7.65 -7.24
C TRP A 30 9.83 -7.52 -5.76
N PHE A 31 8.57 -7.27 -5.43
CA PHE A 31 8.11 -7.20 -4.05
C PHE A 31 8.33 -8.51 -3.30
N ARG A 32 8.02 -9.66 -3.92
CA ARG A 32 8.29 -10.98 -3.30
C ARG A 32 9.76 -11.17 -2.98
N THR A 33 10.64 -10.75 -3.87
CA THR A 33 12.09 -10.82 -3.63
C THR A 33 12.49 -9.94 -2.45
N GLN A 34 11.94 -8.71 -2.37
CA GLN A 34 12.21 -7.82 -1.24
C GLN A 34 11.71 -8.41 0.09
N TRP A 35 10.57 -9.08 0.10
CA TRP A 35 10.03 -9.72 1.31
C TRP A 35 10.85 -10.93 1.79
N LEU A 36 11.69 -11.52 0.97
CA LEU A 36 12.64 -12.54 1.40
C LEU A 36 13.82 -11.95 2.17
N GLU A 37 14.21 -10.73 1.83
CA GLU A 37 15.36 -10.03 2.41
C GLU A 37 14.96 -9.13 3.59
N HIS A 38 13.74 -8.63 3.59
CA HIS A 38 13.23 -7.64 4.54
C HIS A 38 11.95 -8.12 5.21
N THR A 39 11.88 -7.95 6.52
CA THR A 39 10.64 -8.21 7.25
C THR A 39 9.64 -7.09 7.00
N ALA A 40 8.50 -7.45 6.42
CA ALA A 40 7.40 -6.51 6.24
C ALA A 40 6.85 -6.05 7.60
N PRO A 41 6.53 -4.76 7.79
CA PRO A 41 5.76 -4.30 8.93
C PRO A 41 4.35 -4.93 8.88
N PHE A 42 3.68 -4.98 10.03
CA PHE A 42 2.30 -5.48 10.11
C PHE A 42 1.36 -4.74 9.15
N TYR A 43 1.56 -3.44 9.03
CA TYR A 43 0.83 -2.55 8.14
C TYR A 43 1.76 -1.48 7.60
N ALA A 44 1.57 -1.12 6.35
CA ALA A 44 2.16 0.07 5.76
C ALA A 44 1.21 0.65 4.71
N SER A 45 1.13 1.96 4.66
CA SER A 45 0.50 2.69 3.56
C SER A 45 1.46 3.71 3.00
N VAL A 46 1.35 3.96 1.71
CA VAL A 46 2.20 4.92 0.99
C VAL A 46 1.32 5.77 0.10
N ASP A 47 1.36 7.07 0.32
CA ASP A 47 0.72 8.02 -0.57
C ASP A 47 1.64 8.32 -1.75
N LEU A 48 1.09 8.14 -2.95
CA LEU A 48 1.81 8.40 -4.20
C LEU A 48 1.31 9.69 -4.85
N ARG A 49 2.23 10.54 -5.24
CA ARG A 49 1.95 11.71 -6.08
C ARG A 49 2.34 11.44 -7.52
N ASN A 50 1.37 11.61 -8.41
CA ASN A 50 1.55 11.47 -9.84
C ASN A 50 1.41 12.85 -10.50
N ALA A 51 2.49 13.35 -11.06
CA ALA A 51 2.53 14.62 -11.79
C ALA A 51 2.41 14.43 -13.33
N GLY A 52 2.12 13.21 -13.79
CA GLY A 52 2.08 12.85 -15.19
C GLY A 52 3.44 12.49 -15.79
N PHE A 53 4.49 13.14 -15.36
CA PHE A 53 5.87 12.86 -15.76
C PHE A 53 6.72 12.24 -14.65
N LYS A 54 6.21 12.22 -13.43
CA LYS A 54 6.90 11.69 -12.24
C LYS A 54 5.89 11.12 -11.27
N LEU A 55 6.18 9.92 -10.79
CA LEU A 55 5.53 9.30 -9.65
C LEU A 55 6.51 9.31 -8.47
N ALA A 56 6.07 9.75 -7.31
CA ALA A 56 6.89 9.78 -6.11
C ALA A 56 6.09 9.41 -4.87
N PRO A 57 6.65 8.62 -3.94
CA PRO A 57 6.10 8.46 -2.61
C PRO A 57 6.29 9.78 -1.85
N VAL A 58 5.26 10.23 -1.17
CA VAL A 58 5.27 11.51 -0.45
C VAL A 58 4.96 11.38 1.04
N ASP A 59 4.24 10.36 1.42
CA ASP A 59 3.92 10.07 2.81
C ASP A 59 3.83 8.57 3.04
N THR A 60 4.35 8.14 4.18
CA THR A 60 4.32 6.73 4.60
C THR A 60 3.81 6.63 6.02
N ASN A 61 2.91 5.69 6.27
CA ASN A 61 2.36 5.42 7.59
C ASN A 61 2.50 3.94 7.96
N LEU A 62 2.83 3.67 9.22
CA LEU A 62 2.89 2.32 9.79
C LEU A 62 1.66 2.00 10.66
N PHE A 63 0.73 2.93 10.78
CA PHE A 63 -0.48 2.75 11.58
C PHE A 63 -1.66 2.33 10.70
N PRO A 64 -2.43 1.31 11.11
CA PRO A 64 -3.62 0.90 10.39
C PRO A 64 -4.63 2.04 10.30
N GLY A 65 -4.94 2.48 9.10
CA GLY A 65 -5.88 3.57 8.85
C GLY A 65 -6.31 3.59 7.40
N GLY A 66 -7.34 4.39 7.09
CA GLY A 66 -7.77 4.56 5.70
C GLY A 66 -8.44 3.35 5.05
N PHE A 67 -8.82 2.31 5.80
CA PHE A 67 -9.46 1.11 5.25
C PHE A 67 -10.80 1.40 4.55
N ASN A 68 -11.44 2.50 4.91
CA ASN A 68 -12.65 2.99 4.22
C ASN A 68 -12.38 3.47 2.79
N ASN A 69 -11.11 3.67 2.42
CA ASN A 69 -10.71 4.10 1.08
C ASN A 69 -10.30 2.90 0.19
N LEU A 70 -10.29 1.69 0.73
CA LEU A 70 -10.00 0.51 -0.05
C LEU A 70 -11.10 0.23 -1.06
N ASN A 71 -10.69 -0.20 -2.25
CA ASN A 71 -11.64 -0.69 -3.24
C ASN A 71 -12.37 -1.92 -2.67
N PRO A 72 -13.72 -1.93 -2.67
CA PRO A 72 -14.50 -3.07 -2.20
C PRO A 72 -14.11 -4.41 -2.82
N ASP A 73 -13.66 -4.43 -4.06
CA ASP A 73 -13.23 -5.64 -4.77
C ASP A 73 -12.01 -6.31 -4.11
N PHE A 74 -11.24 -5.56 -3.33
CA PHE A 74 -10.04 -6.05 -2.64
C PHE A 74 -10.24 -6.34 -1.14
N LEU A 75 -11.46 -6.21 -0.63
CA LEU A 75 -11.71 -6.44 0.80
C LEU A 75 -11.37 -7.87 1.24
N SER A 76 -11.71 -8.88 0.45
CA SER A 76 -11.37 -10.28 0.74
C SER A 76 -9.86 -10.50 0.80
N LEU A 77 -9.12 -9.90 -0.14
CA LEU A 77 -7.66 -9.95 -0.16
C LEU A 77 -7.06 -9.23 1.05
N SER A 78 -7.64 -8.10 1.45
CA SER A 78 -7.22 -7.34 2.63
C SER A 78 -7.43 -8.13 3.92
N VAL A 79 -8.56 -8.84 4.05
CA VAL A 79 -8.82 -9.74 5.18
C VAL A 79 -7.80 -10.87 5.22
N GLN A 80 -7.54 -11.51 4.09
CA GLN A 80 -6.54 -12.58 4.00
C GLN A 80 -5.14 -12.07 4.41
N ALA A 81 -4.74 -10.91 3.89
CA ALA A 81 -3.45 -10.30 4.22
C ALA A 81 -3.33 -9.99 5.72
N ALA A 82 -4.39 -9.44 6.33
CA ALA A 82 -4.43 -9.16 7.76
C ALA A 82 -4.35 -10.45 8.59
N THR A 83 -5.06 -11.51 8.19
CA THR A 83 -5.01 -12.81 8.85
C THR A 83 -3.59 -13.37 8.84
N VAL A 84 -2.94 -13.41 7.68
CA VAL A 84 -1.55 -13.88 7.54
C VAL A 84 -0.59 -13.04 8.38
N ALA A 85 -0.79 -11.72 8.42
CA ALA A 85 0.04 -10.84 9.24
C ALA A 85 -0.10 -11.10 10.74
N VAL A 86 -1.33 -11.37 11.22
CA VAL A 86 -1.58 -11.77 12.61
C VAL A 86 -0.95 -13.12 12.92
N GLU A 87 -1.17 -14.12 12.09
CA GLU A 87 -0.61 -15.47 12.27
C GLU A 87 0.92 -15.44 12.30
N LYS A 88 1.55 -14.61 11.49
CA LYS A 88 3.01 -14.45 11.48
C LYS A 88 3.56 -13.88 12.79
N VAL A 89 2.82 -12.97 13.42
CA VAL A 89 3.24 -12.30 14.67
C VAL A 89 2.83 -13.11 15.90
N CYS A 90 1.64 -13.70 15.89
CA CYS A 90 1.08 -14.46 17.01
C CYS A 90 0.18 -15.59 16.47
N PRO A 91 0.74 -16.78 16.19
CA PRO A 91 -0.01 -17.92 15.64
C PRO A 91 -1.17 -18.39 16.53
N GLU A 92 -1.05 -18.20 17.84
CA GLU A 92 -2.06 -18.61 18.84
C GLU A 92 -3.16 -17.55 19.06
N ALA A 93 -3.16 -16.48 18.29
CA ALA A 93 -4.15 -15.43 18.46
C ALA A 93 -5.52 -15.87 17.94
N HIS A 94 -6.50 -15.92 18.85
CA HIS A 94 -7.90 -16.19 18.52
C HIS A 94 -8.79 -14.95 18.54
N ARG A 95 -8.25 -13.83 19.03
CA ARG A 95 -8.98 -12.57 19.15
C ARG A 95 -8.05 -11.39 18.86
N LEU A 96 -8.57 -10.41 18.16
CA LEU A 96 -7.89 -9.15 17.89
C LEU A 96 -8.62 -8.02 18.59
N LEU A 97 -7.90 -7.27 19.43
CA LEU A 97 -8.42 -6.04 20.03
C LEU A 97 -7.89 -4.85 19.24
N ILE A 98 -8.78 -4.07 18.67
CA ILE A 98 -8.44 -2.83 18.01
C ILE A 98 -8.76 -1.69 18.96
N ILE A 99 -7.73 -0.93 19.33
CA ILE A 99 -7.87 0.27 20.18
C ILE A 99 -7.75 1.47 19.25
N PRO A 100 -8.85 2.14 18.91
CA PRO A 100 -8.79 3.31 18.04
C PRO A 100 -8.15 4.48 18.80
N GLU A 101 -7.40 5.28 18.07
CA GLU A 101 -6.91 6.55 18.58
C GLU A 101 -8.08 7.54 18.74
N ASN A 102 -8.16 8.23 19.87
CA ASN A 102 -9.20 9.24 20.13
C ASN A 102 -8.88 10.58 19.43
N HIS A 103 -8.21 10.52 18.30
CA HIS A 103 -7.80 11.69 17.55
C HIS A 103 -8.70 11.86 16.32
N THR A 104 -9.73 12.69 16.46
CA THR A 104 -10.55 13.13 15.34
C THR A 104 -9.78 14.13 14.47
N ARG A 105 -8.84 13.66 13.68
CA ARG A 105 -8.50 14.41 12.46
C ARG A 105 -9.73 14.30 11.55
N LYS A 106 -10.51 15.36 11.47
CA LYS A 106 -11.36 15.57 10.31
C LYS A 106 -10.44 15.63 9.10
N ILE A 107 -10.27 14.52 8.43
CA ILE A 107 -9.62 14.48 7.13
C ILE A 107 -10.47 15.39 6.27
N GLY A 108 -9.92 16.56 5.91
CA GLY A 108 -10.59 17.48 5.01
C GLY A 108 -10.95 16.69 3.76
N ARG A 109 -12.21 16.74 3.35
CA ARG A 109 -12.64 16.21 2.07
C ARG A 109 -11.76 16.86 1.02
N ALA A 110 -10.91 16.08 0.37
CA ALA A 110 -10.31 16.51 -0.87
C ALA A 110 -11.48 16.73 -1.83
N HIS A 111 -11.79 17.99 -2.10
CA HIS A 111 -12.69 18.32 -3.18
C HIS A 111 -11.95 18.00 -4.48
N VAL A 112 -12.48 17.00 -5.17
CA VAL A 112 -12.15 16.73 -6.57
C VAL A 112 -12.80 17.80 -7.42
#